data_72dab5203be7b9bb76abb07ad7946f10
#
_entry.id   72dab5203be7b9bb76abb07ad7946f10
#
_cell.length_a   1.000
_cell.length_b   1.000
_cell.length_c   1.000
_cell.angle_alpha   90.00
_cell.angle_beta   90.00
_cell.angle_gamma   90.00
#
_symmetry.space_group_name_H-M   'P 1'
#
loop_
_entity.id
_entity.type
_entity.pdbx_description
1 polymer ?
#
loop_
_entity_poly.entity_id
_entity_poly.type
_entity_poly.pdbx_seq_one_letter_code
_entity_poly.pdbx_strand_id
1 'polypeptide(L)'
;MEIRLGIRDTDRLCRAQTELVASQIKKACPEVTFTRRELAGYIGGNEEDEHWITDVVNAISQGRIDMGVVSMKKLMKAESSVIWNRGINLTAITRRRDARTVLITKKQKTKGGLSRGKSQARETAVLYTSSMDIKERCPYVYADTECLYDNSLDDCLIRLHNDECDGVITQADILRLYKYNHMKDYIYDYIPTSIYVPETGEAMSAVLTSTDADIIDMVSRVSDENAVKCINIESDTIQRLNVRGYMQMTRAMASIEDDVLRVDACIYNHDKSLHRSNSGDVNSPKTVIT
;
A
#
# COMPACT_ATOMS: atom_id res chain seq x y z
N MET A 1 7.72 13.68 -26.47
CA MET A 1 8.37 12.37 -26.38
C MET A 1 7.34 11.31 -26.06
N GLU A 2 7.44 10.13 -26.70
CA GLU A 2 6.53 9.00 -26.48
C GLU A 2 7.18 7.99 -25.54
N ILE A 3 6.45 7.56 -24.49
CA ILE A 3 6.91 6.56 -23.51
C ILE A 3 5.98 5.34 -23.59
N ARG A 4 6.54 4.15 -23.77
CA ARG A 4 5.81 2.88 -23.71
C ARG A 4 5.59 2.48 -22.26
N LEU A 5 4.34 2.60 -21.80
CA LEU A 5 3.92 2.36 -20.42
C LEU A 5 3.32 0.97 -20.27
N GLY A 6 3.92 0.14 -19.41
CA GLY A 6 3.36 -1.16 -19.05
C GLY A 6 2.08 -1.03 -18.21
N ILE A 7 1.04 -1.75 -18.58
CA ILE A 7 -0.25 -1.77 -17.87
C ILE A 7 -0.80 -3.20 -17.80
N ARG A 8 -1.61 -3.46 -16.79
CA ARG A 8 -2.43 -4.68 -16.66
C ARG A 8 -3.87 -4.25 -16.43
N ASP A 9 -4.70 -4.32 -17.46
CA ASP A 9 -6.09 -3.86 -17.42
C ASP A 9 -6.99 -4.78 -16.56
N THR A 10 -6.61 -6.04 -16.41
CA THR A 10 -7.32 -7.03 -15.58
C THR A 10 -7.09 -6.83 -14.08
N ASP A 11 -6.01 -6.13 -13.67
CA ASP A 11 -5.73 -5.78 -12.27
C ASP A 11 -6.14 -4.31 -12.02
N ARG A 12 -7.24 -4.14 -11.30
CA ARG A 12 -7.81 -2.82 -10.99
C ARG A 12 -6.85 -1.92 -10.21
N LEU A 13 -6.10 -2.48 -9.24
CA LEU A 13 -5.16 -1.72 -8.42
C LEU A 13 -3.95 -1.28 -9.25
N CYS A 14 -3.36 -2.20 -10.02
CA CYS A 14 -2.26 -1.91 -10.93
C CYS A 14 -2.65 -0.80 -11.91
N ARG A 15 -3.82 -0.91 -12.56
CA ARG A 15 -4.32 0.09 -13.49
C ARG A 15 -4.49 1.45 -12.81
N ALA A 16 -5.13 1.50 -11.63
CA ALA A 16 -5.38 2.75 -10.92
C ALA A 16 -4.08 3.45 -10.47
N GLN A 17 -3.11 2.69 -9.99
CA GLN A 17 -1.78 3.21 -9.62
C GLN A 17 -1.02 3.71 -10.85
N THR A 18 -1.03 2.95 -11.94
CA THR A 18 -0.37 3.32 -13.20
C THR A 18 -0.95 4.59 -13.80
N GLU A 19 -2.28 4.72 -13.85
CA GLU A 19 -2.96 5.91 -14.35
C GLU A 19 -2.70 7.14 -13.49
N LEU A 20 -2.66 6.98 -12.16
CA LEU A 20 -2.32 8.06 -11.25
C LEU A 20 -0.91 8.60 -11.52
N VAL A 21 0.09 7.71 -11.59
CA VAL A 21 1.48 8.09 -11.84
C VAL A 21 1.65 8.70 -13.24
N ALA A 22 1.05 8.12 -14.28
CA ALA A 22 1.06 8.68 -15.63
C ALA A 22 0.47 10.10 -15.68
N SER A 23 -0.60 10.34 -14.91
CA SER A 23 -1.20 11.67 -14.81
C SER A 23 -0.26 12.66 -14.10
N GLN A 24 0.49 12.24 -13.08
CA GLN A 24 1.49 13.07 -12.40
C GLN A 24 2.65 13.44 -13.33
N ILE A 25 3.19 12.46 -14.07
CA ILE A 25 4.24 12.70 -15.08
C ILE A 25 3.73 13.65 -16.17
N LYS A 26 2.52 13.44 -16.70
CA LYS A 26 1.92 14.32 -17.70
C LYS A 26 1.75 15.75 -17.21
N LYS A 27 1.46 15.94 -15.90
CA LYS A 27 1.36 17.27 -15.30
C LYS A 27 2.74 17.94 -15.15
N ALA A 28 3.78 17.17 -14.81
CA ALA A 28 5.16 17.67 -14.67
C ALA A 28 5.83 17.90 -16.05
N CYS A 29 5.48 17.09 -17.05
CA CYS A 29 6.04 17.09 -18.41
C CYS A 29 4.89 17.02 -19.43
N PRO A 30 4.24 18.14 -19.77
CA PRO A 30 3.07 18.15 -20.68
C PRO A 30 3.35 17.61 -22.09
N GLU A 31 4.59 17.67 -22.55
CA GLU A 31 5.06 17.17 -23.84
C GLU A 31 5.12 15.64 -23.94
N VAL A 32 5.04 14.93 -22.81
CA VAL A 32 5.09 13.46 -22.81
C VAL A 32 3.75 12.87 -23.27
N THR A 33 3.84 11.86 -24.11
CA THR A 33 2.70 11.00 -24.50
C THR A 33 2.97 9.58 -24.09
N PHE A 34 1.93 8.84 -23.69
CA PHE A 34 2.05 7.44 -23.29
C PHE A 34 1.39 6.53 -24.30
N THR A 35 2.14 5.54 -24.79
CA THR A 35 1.59 4.38 -25.50
C THR A 35 1.47 3.23 -24.50
N ARG A 36 0.24 2.82 -24.22
CA ARG A 36 -0.05 1.71 -23.30
C ARG A 36 0.34 0.39 -23.95
N ARG A 37 1.02 -0.45 -23.20
CA ARG A 37 1.40 -1.81 -23.56
C ARG A 37 0.84 -2.77 -22.52
N GLU A 38 -0.16 -3.53 -22.91
CA GLU A 38 -0.73 -4.58 -22.05
C GLU A 38 0.33 -5.66 -21.81
N LEU A 39 0.60 -5.94 -20.55
CA LEU A 39 1.45 -7.04 -20.15
C LEU A 39 0.55 -8.20 -19.73
N ALA A 40 0.61 -9.28 -20.54
CA ALA A 40 -0.09 -10.51 -20.22
C ALA A 40 0.33 -10.99 -18.82
N GLY A 41 -0.62 -11.13 -17.93
CA GLY A 41 -0.38 -11.56 -16.57
C GLY A 41 -1.19 -12.79 -16.22
N TYR A 42 -0.90 -13.36 -15.07
CA TYR A 42 -1.64 -14.47 -14.51
C TYR A 42 -3.12 -14.05 -14.32
N ILE A 43 -4.03 -14.87 -14.83
CA ILE A 43 -5.48 -14.69 -14.67
C ILE A 43 -5.89 -15.28 -13.32
N GLY A 44 -5.43 -14.66 -12.25
CA GLY A 44 -5.84 -15.00 -10.89
C GLY A 44 -6.21 -13.70 -10.19
N GLY A 45 -7.47 -13.49 -9.89
CA GLY A 45 -8.06 -12.22 -9.44
C GLY A 45 -7.63 -11.69 -8.07
N ASN A 46 -6.42 -11.97 -7.63
CA ASN A 46 -5.90 -11.45 -6.37
C ASN A 46 -5.26 -10.08 -6.59
N GLU A 47 -5.75 -9.06 -5.87
CA GLU A 47 -5.17 -7.71 -5.80
C GLU A 47 -3.69 -7.71 -5.33
N GLU A 48 -3.15 -8.86 -4.95
CA GLU A 48 -1.78 -9.09 -4.47
C GLU A 48 -0.93 -9.90 -5.45
N ASP A 49 -1.08 -9.72 -6.77
CA ASP A 49 -0.28 -10.46 -7.74
C ASP A 49 1.23 -10.13 -7.62
N GLU A 50 1.99 -11.08 -7.07
CA GLU A 50 3.45 -10.97 -6.89
C GLU A 50 4.20 -11.00 -8.24
N HIS A 51 3.58 -11.53 -9.30
CA HIS A 51 4.21 -11.66 -10.62
C HIS A 51 4.31 -10.32 -11.37
N TRP A 52 3.50 -9.31 -10.99
CA TRP A 52 3.49 -8.02 -11.70
C TRP A 52 4.86 -7.35 -11.78
N ILE A 53 5.64 -7.38 -10.70
CA ILE A 53 7.00 -6.82 -10.67
C ILE A 53 7.89 -7.55 -11.67
N THR A 54 7.83 -8.87 -11.68
CA THR A 54 8.61 -9.72 -12.60
C THR A 54 8.23 -9.45 -14.05
N ASP A 55 6.95 -9.28 -14.35
CA ASP A 55 6.46 -8.99 -15.70
C ASP A 55 6.94 -7.61 -16.19
N VAL A 56 6.88 -6.58 -15.32
CA VAL A 56 7.41 -5.24 -15.61
C VAL A 56 8.92 -5.31 -15.86
N VAL A 57 9.67 -5.96 -14.97
CA VAL A 57 11.13 -6.10 -15.07
C VAL A 57 11.52 -6.82 -16.37
N ASN A 58 10.86 -7.91 -16.72
CA ASN A 58 11.10 -8.64 -17.95
C ASN A 58 10.75 -7.80 -19.18
N ALA A 59 9.63 -7.05 -19.15
CA ALA A 59 9.20 -6.24 -20.27
C ALA A 59 10.14 -5.06 -20.54
N ILE A 60 10.67 -4.42 -19.48
CA ILE A 60 11.70 -3.37 -19.60
C ILE A 60 13.00 -3.96 -20.17
N SER A 61 13.50 -5.05 -19.58
CA SER A 61 14.74 -5.71 -20.03
C SER A 61 14.70 -6.15 -21.48
N GLN A 62 13.52 -6.53 -21.97
CA GLN A 62 13.30 -6.91 -23.37
C GLN A 62 13.00 -5.73 -24.30
N GLY A 63 13.01 -4.49 -23.80
CA GLY A 63 12.69 -3.31 -24.58
C GLY A 63 11.25 -3.26 -25.06
N ARG A 64 10.32 -4.00 -24.46
CA ARG A 64 8.88 -3.97 -24.82
C ARG A 64 8.16 -2.75 -24.25
N ILE A 65 8.60 -2.29 -23.06
CA ILE A 65 8.14 -1.08 -22.40
C ILE A 65 9.33 -0.25 -21.93
N ASP A 66 9.11 1.02 -21.72
CA ASP A 66 10.12 1.97 -21.21
C ASP A 66 9.99 2.19 -19.71
N MET A 67 8.76 2.08 -19.19
CA MET A 67 8.48 2.21 -17.78
C MET A 67 7.31 1.34 -17.33
N GLY A 68 7.32 1.01 -16.03
CA GLY A 68 6.21 0.35 -15.33
C GLY A 68 6.07 0.86 -13.91
N VAL A 69 4.83 0.86 -13.41
CA VAL A 69 4.49 1.28 -12.05
C VAL A 69 4.18 0.05 -11.22
N VAL A 70 4.80 -0.04 -10.05
CA VAL A 70 4.61 -1.14 -9.10
C VAL A 70 4.34 -0.60 -7.70
N SER A 71 3.69 -1.39 -6.86
CA SER A 71 3.53 -1.05 -5.44
C SER A 71 4.90 -1.05 -4.75
N MET A 72 5.24 0.03 -4.03
CA MET A 72 6.50 0.11 -3.29
C MET A 72 6.58 -0.97 -2.21
N LYS A 73 5.50 -1.28 -1.50
CA LYS A 73 5.49 -2.35 -0.50
C LYS A 73 5.79 -3.72 -1.09
N LYS A 74 5.31 -4.02 -2.30
CA LYS A 74 5.61 -5.26 -3.01
C LYS A 74 7.06 -5.29 -3.49
N LEU A 75 7.56 -4.14 -3.98
CA LEU A 75 8.94 -4.00 -4.40
C LEU A 75 9.93 -4.26 -3.24
N MET A 76 9.60 -3.81 -2.03
CA MET A 76 10.41 -4.06 -0.83
C MET A 76 10.47 -5.53 -0.41
N LYS A 77 9.47 -6.33 -0.80
CA LYS A 77 9.43 -7.78 -0.54
C LYS A 77 10.08 -8.60 -1.66
N ALA A 78 10.19 -8.02 -2.85
CA ALA A 78 10.77 -8.72 -4.00
C ALA A 78 12.27 -8.98 -3.79
N GLU A 79 12.74 -10.11 -4.27
CA GLU A 79 14.17 -10.43 -4.23
C GLU A 79 14.98 -9.40 -5.01
N SER A 80 15.97 -8.80 -4.37
CA SER A 80 16.83 -7.78 -4.97
C SER A 80 17.54 -8.25 -6.25
N SER A 81 17.83 -9.54 -6.36
CA SER A 81 18.43 -10.16 -7.55
C SER A 81 17.58 -10.05 -8.81
N VAL A 82 16.24 -10.02 -8.66
CA VAL A 82 15.30 -9.94 -9.79
C VAL A 82 15.34 -8.56 -10.45
N ILE A 83 15.61 -7.52 -9.70
CA ILE A 83 15.48 -6.13 -10.13
C ILE A 83 16.82 -5.57 -10.60
N TRP A 84 17.86 -5.66 -9.75
CA TRP A 84 19.08 -4.88 -9.91
C TRP A 84 20.07 -5.43 -10.94
N ASN A 85 19.92 -6.70 -11.37
CA ASN A 85 20.86 -7.33 -12.30
C ASN A 85 20.48 -7.16 -13.78
N ARG A 86 19.46 -6.38 -14.13
CA ARG A 86 18.90 -6.33 -15.50
C ARG A 86 18.96 -4.96 -16.19
N GLY A 87 19.74 -4.01 -15.67
CA GLY A 87 19.82 -2.67 -16.25
C GLY A 87 18.50 -1.90 -16.14
N ILE A 88 17.84 -2.01 -15.00
CA ILE A 88 16.59 -1.32 -14.69
C ILE A 88 16.84 -0.33 -13.56
N ASN A 89 16.24 0.84 -13.65
CA ASN A 89 16.32 1.87 -12.63
C ASN A 89 15.02 1.97 -11.82
N LEU A 90 15.14 2.07 -10.50
CA LEU A 90 14.10 2.66 -9.66
C LEU A 90 14.23 4.17 -9.76
N THR A 91 13.47 4.76 -10.67
CA THR A 91 13.63 6.17 -11.06
C THR A 91 12.84 7.13 -10.18
N ALA A 92 11.68 6.70 -9.70
CA ALA A 92 10.88 7.54 -8.83
C ALA A 92 10.15 6.71 -7.76
N ILE A 93 10.03 7.32 -6.57
CA ILE A 93 9.11 6.88 -5.52
C ILE A 93 8.12 8.02 -5.31
N THR A 94 6.83 7.74 -5.51
CA THR A 94 5.81 8.77 -5.39
C THR A 94 5.56 9.14 -3.93
N ARG A 95 5.07 10.36 -3.71
CA ARG A 95 4.61 10.80 -2.39
C ARG A 95 3.67 9.76 -1.79
N ARG A 96 3.86 9.45 -0.49
CA ARG A 96 2.98 8.56 0.26
C ARG A 96 1.56 9.13 0.30
N ARG A 97 0.59 8.31 -0.08
CA ARG A 97 -0.83 8.60 0.09
C ARG A 97 -1.25 8.22 1.52
N ASP A 98 -2.53 8.03 1.75
CA ASP A 98 -3.02 7.63 3.08
C ASP A 98 -2.76 6.15 3.35
N ALA A 99 -1.76 5.85 4.18
CA ALA A 99 -1.36 4.48 4.52
C ALA A 99 -2.17 3.86 5.66
N ARG A 100 -3.14 4.59 6.23
CA ARG A 100 -3.95 4.07 7.35
C ARG A 100 -4.80 2.89 6.93
N THR A 101 -5.03 2.02 7.88
CA THR A 101 -6.08 0.99 7.77
C THR A 101 -7.42 1.60 8.14
N VAL A 102 -8.49 1.12 7.51
CA VAL A 102 -9.86 1.62 7.69
C VAL A 102 -10.79 0.46 7.98
N LEU A 103 -11.56 0.58 9.04
CA LEU A 103 -12.72 -0.28 9.30
C LEU A 103 -13.97 0.38 8.73
N ILE A 104 -14.66 -0.35 7.86
CA ILE A 104 -15.92 0.08 7.22
C ILE A 104 -17.07 -0.70 7.86
N THR A 105 -18.07 0.01 8.35
CA THR A 105 -19.29 -0.59 8.91
C THR A 105 -20.54 0.07 8.32
N LYS A 106 -21.68 -0.63 8.32
CA LYS A 106 -22.95 -0.03 7.90
C LYS A 106 -23.45 1.01 8.90
N LYS A 107 -24.05 2.08 8.38
CA LYS A 107 -24.88 2.99 9.19
C LYS A 107 -26.16 2.28 9.56
N GLN A 108 -26.41 2.07 10.85
CA GLN A 108 -27.72 1.57 11.27
C GLN A 108 -28.77 2.67 11.14
N LYS A 109 -29.89 2.37 10.48
CA LYS A 109 -31.09 3.20 10.46
C LYS A 109 -31.81 3.02 11.80
N THR A 110 -31.42 3.74 12.84
CA THR A 110 -32.22 3.84 14.05
C THR A 110 -33.28 4.94 13.90
N LYS A 111 -34.51 4.65 14.25
CA LYS A 111 -35.55 5.68 14.45
C LYS A 111 -35.10 6.57 15.63
N GLY A 112 -34.36 7.62 15.35
CA GLY A 112 -33.97 8.62 16.37
C GLY A 112 -32.50 8.92 16.58
N GLY A 113 -31.57 8.49 15.73
CA GLY A 113 -30.16 8.88 15.85
C GLY A 113 -29.18 7.86 15.30
N LEU A 114 -28.04 8.33 14.81
CA LEU A 114 -26.92 7.51 14.40
C LEU A 114 -26.30 6.86 15.65
N SER A 115 -26.54 5.58 15.89
CA SER A 115 -25.76 4.81 16.85
C SER A 115 -24.78 3.90 16.12
N ARG A 116 -23.55 3.76 16.66
CA ARG A 116 -22.64 2.68 16.27
C ARG A 116 -23.39 1.37 16.41
N GLY A 117 -23.58 0.65 15.30
CA GLY A 117 -24.42 -0.51 15.27
C GLY A 117 -23.88 -1.64 16.12
N LYS A 118 -24.73 -2.15 16.98
CA LYS A 118 -24.61 -3.56 17.40
C LYS A 118 -25.42 -4.38 16.40
N SER A 119 -24.76 -5.12 15.53
CA SER A 119 -25.40 -6.17 14.78
C SER A 119 -25.97 -7.21 15.75
N GLN A 120 -26.97 -7.95 15.33
CA GLN A 120 -27.64 -8.99 16.12
C GLN A 120 -26.58 -9.85 16.84
N ALA A 121 -26.74 -10.00 18.14
CA ALA A 121 -25.85 -10.66 19.10
C ALA A 121 -25.12 -11.92 18.56
N ARG A 122 -24.07 -11.72 17.80
CA ARG A 122 -22.99 -12.70 17.67
C ARG A 122 -22.05 -12.48 18.85
N GLU A 123 -21.61 -13.54 19.49
CA GLU A 123 -20.61 -13.47 20.58
C GLU A 123 -19.29 -12.88 20.05
N THR A 124 -19.00 -13.07 18.76
CA THR A 124 -17.75 -12.61 18.08
C THR A 124 -18.13 -11.85 16.81
N ALA A 125 -17.59 -10.65 16.62
CA ALA A 125 -17.79 -9.88 15.39
C ALA A 125 -17.04 -10.51 14.23
N VAL A 126 -17.63 -10.50 13.01
CA VAL A 126 -17.03 -11.02 11.79
C VAL A 126 -16.62 -9.88 10.88
N LEU A 127 -15.33 -9.80 10.58
CA LEU A 127 -14.75 -8.83 9.64
C LEU A 127 -14.26 -9.54 8.38
N TYR A 128 -14.34 -8.89 7.23
CA TYR A 128 -13.73 -9.36 5.98
C TYR A 128 -12.63 -8.40 5.50
N THR A 129 -11.65 -8.97 4.81
CA THR A 129 -10.57 -8.23 4.16
C THR A 129 -10.11 -8.93 2.90
N SER A 130 -9.62 -8.17 1.91
CA SER A 130 -8.94 -8.71 0.72
C SER A 130 -7.40 -8.72 0.88
N SER A 131 -6.89 -8.44 2.07
CA SER A 131 -5.45 -8.44 2.38
C SER A 131 -5.10 -9.53 3.38
N MET A 132 -4.21 -10.46 2.99
CA MET A 132 -3.71 -11.50 3.90
C MET A 132 -2.94 -10.90 5.08
N ASP A 133 -2.15 -9.84 4.85
CA ASP A 133 -1.44 -9.15 5.93
C ASP A 133 -2.42 -8.56 6.95
N ILE A 134 -3.52 -7.96 6.51
CA ILE A 134 -4.55 -7.44 7.41
C ILE A 134 -5.22 -8.60 8.17
N LYS A 135 -5.56 -9.69 7.49
CA LYS A 135 -6.17 -10.87 8.11
C LYS A 135 -5.31 -11.40 9.25
N GLU A 136 -4.02 -11.57 9.01
CA GLU A 136 -3.08 -12.11 10.00
C GLU A 136 -2.91 -11.21 11.22
N ARG A 137 -2.98 -9.88 11.02
CA ARG A 137 -2.76 -8.89 12.08
C ARG A 137 -4.03 -8.41 12.76
N CYS A 138 -5.19 -8.62 12.17
CA CYS A 138 -6.48 -8.17 12.71
C CYS A 138 -6.70 -8.58 14.17
N PRO A 139 -6.41 -9.84 14.60
CA PRO A 139 -6.61 -10.27 16.00
C PRO A 139 -5.81 -9.46 17.01
N TYR A 140 -4.69 -8.86 16.63
CA TYR A 140 -3.88 -8.04 17.55
C TYR A 140 -4.49 -6.66 17.85
N VAL A 141 -5.39 -6.19 16.99
CA VAL A 141 -6.08 -4.90 17.13
C VAL A 141 -7.52 -5.10 17.59
N TYR A 142 -8.14 -6.18 17.16
CA TYR A 142 -9.53 -6.54 17.42
C TYR A 142 -9.59 -7.95 18.01
N ALA A 143 -9.27 -8.11 19.30
CA ALA A 143 -9.13 -9.41 19.98
C ALA A 143 -10.39 -10.29 19.93
N ASP A 144 -11.59 -9.67 19.94
CA ASP A 144 -12.87 -10.38 19.95
C ASP A 144 -13.51 -10.42 18.55
N THR A 145 -12.69 -10.56 17.50
CA THR A 145 -13.17 -10.60 16.12
C THR A 145 -12.63 -11.80 15.36
N GLU A 146 -13.44 -12.34 14.48
CA GLU A 146 -13.03 -13.27 13.44
C GLU A 146 -12.75 -12.49 12.16
N CYS A 147 -11.52 -12.51 11.64
CA CYS A 147 -11.16 -11.84 10.40
C CYS A 147 -11.03 -12.87 9.27
N LEU A 148 -11.90 -12.77 8.28
CA LEU A 148 -11.96 -13.66 7.13
C LEU A 148 -11.38 -12.98 5.88
N TYR A 149 -10.79 -13.79 5.00
CA TYR A 149 -10.25 -13.33 3.73
C TYR A 149 -11.26 -13.55 2.60
N ASP A 150 -11.34 -12.58 1.69
CA ASP A 150 -12.01 -12.72 0.41
C ASP A 150 -11.10 -12.23 -0.73
N ASN A 151 -11.41 -12.63 -1.96
CA ASN A 151 -10.54 -12.41 -3.12
C ASN A 151 -10.42 -10.95 -3.55
N SER A 152 -11.44 -10.14 -3.27
CA SER A 152 -11.45 -8.73 -3.64
C SER A 152 -12.13 -7.85 -2.60
N LEU A 153 -11.79 -6.56 -2.61
CA LEU A 153 -12.50 -5.56 -1.81
C LEU A 153 -13.98 -5.46 -2.22
N ASP A 154 -14.28 -5.65 -3.50
CA ASP A 154 -15.67 -5.62 -4.01
C ASP A 154 -16.48 -6.74 -3.37
N ASP A 155 -15.95 -7.98 -3.29
CA ASP A 155 -16.61 -9.10 -2.65
C ASP A 155 -16.82 -8.86 -1.15
N CYS A 156 -15.81 -8.34 -0.46
CA CYS A 156 -15.94 -7.93 0.95
C CYS A 156 -17.07 -6.91 1.15
N LEU A 157 -17.16 -5.90 0.30
CA LEU A 157 -18.21 -4.87 0.38
C LEU A 157 -19.60 -5.41 0.04
N ILE A 158 -19.72 -6.37 -0.87
CA ILE A 158 -20.98 -7.07 -1.19
C ILE A 158 -21.45 -7.84 0.06
N ARG A 159 -20.55 -8.57 0.74
CA ARG A 159 -20.90 -9.26 2.00
C ARG A 159 -21.39 -8.29 3.07
N LEU A 160 -20.69 -7.17 3.23
CA LEU A 160 -21.12 -6.13 4.17
C LEU A 160 -22.49 -5.55 3.77
N HIS A 161 -22.73 -5.34 2.47
CA HIS A 161 -24.01 -4.87 1.96
C HIS A 161 -25.16 -5.84 2.27
N ASN A 162 -24.90 -7.14 2.17
CA ASN A 162 -25.88 -8.21 2.40
C ASN A 162 -26.04 -8.60 3.89
N ASP A 163 -25.39 -7.88 4.83
CA ASP A 163 -25.39 -8.19 6.26
C ASP A 163 -24.79 -9.57 6.61
N GLU A 164 -23.87 -10.06 5.75
CA GLU A 164 -23.17 -11.33 5.98
C GLU A 164 -21.98 -11.16 6.95
N CYS A 165 -21.54 -9.92 7.19
CA CYS A 165 -20.49 -9.58 8.14
C CYS A 165 -20.78 -8.24 8.86
N ASP A 166 -20.02 -7.98 9.93
CA ASP A 166 -20.16 -6.78 10.75
C ASP A 166 -19.32 -5.60 10.22
N GLY A 167 -18.26 -5.90 9.45
CA GLY A 167 -17.41 -4.85 8.88
C GLY A 167 -16.44 -5.40 7.84
N VAL A 168 -15.83 -4.45 7.12
CA VAL A 168 -14.73 -4.68 6.18
C VAL A 168 -13.53 -3.86 6.62
N ILE A 169 -12.37 -4.49 6.67
CA ILE A 169 -11.12 -3.82 7.02
C ILE A 169 -10.17 -3.81 5.81
N THR A 170 -9.69 -2.61 5.43
CA THR A 170 -8.87 -2.42 4.22
C THR A 170 -7.96 -1.21 4.35
N GLN A 171 -7.13 -0.93 3.34
CA GLN A 171 -6.27 0.24 3.29
C GLN A 171 -7.02 1.47 2.75
N ALA A 172 -6.78 2.63 3.35
CA ALA A 172 -7.39 3.91 2.94
C ALA A 172 -7.01 4.29 1.50
N ASP A 173 -5.78 3.97 1.09
CA ASP A 173 -5.29 4.22 -0.26
C ASP A 173 -6.12 3.47 -1.32
N ILE A 174 -6.39 2.19 -1.10
CA ILE A 174 -7.21 1.36 -2.00
C ILE A 174 -8.63 1.93 -2.11
N LEU A 175 -9.24 2.32 -0.98
CA LEU A 175 -10.57 2.95 -0.99
C LEU A 175 -10.60 4.22 -1.84
N ARG A 176 -9.55 5.04 -1.78
CA ARG A 176 -9.45 6.26 -2.60
C ARG A 176 -9.25 5.96 -4.06
N LEU A 177 -8.36 5.04 -4.39
CA LEU A 177 -8.09 4.61 -5.77
C LEU A 177 -9.34 4.02 -6.43
N TYR A 178 -10.15 3.26 -5.68
CA TYR A 178 -11.39 2.66 -6.15
C TYR A 178 -12.61 3.59 -6.04
N LYS A 179 -12.45 4.77 -5.44
CA LYS A 179 -13.52 5.77 -5.19
C LYS A 179 -14.62 5.26 -4.26
N TYR A 180 -14.25 4.41 -3.30
CA TYR A 180 -15.17 3.85 -2.29
C TYR A 180 -15.15 4.62 -0.97
N ASN A 181 -14.36 5.66 -0.84
CA ASN A 181 -14.15 6.40 0.41
C ASN A 181 -15.30 7.34 0.83
N HIS A 182 -16.41 7.39 0.08
CA HIS A 182 -17.55 8.28 0.32
C HIS A 182 -18.92 7.64 0.08
N MET A 183 -19.06 6.32 0.28
CA MET A 183 -20.36 5.66 0.16
C MET A 183 -21.28 6.10 1.31
N LYS A 184 -22.50 6.55 0.99
CA LYS A 184 -23.42 7.24 1.94
C LYS A 184 -23.90 6.35 3.11
N ASP A 185 -24.00 5.04 2.89
CA ASP A 185 -24.59 4.11 3.84
C ASP A 185 -23.58 3.46 4.79
N TYR A 186 -22.32 3.94 4.74
CA TYR A 186 -21.22 3.36 5.51
C TYR A 186 -20.54 4.39 6.41
N ILE A 187 -19.94 3.90 7.50
CA ILE A 187 -19.08 4.62 8.41
C ILE A 187 -17.65 4.16 8.16
N TYR A 188 -16.71 5.06 8.21
CA TYR A 188 -15.28 4.82 7.98
C TYR A 188 -14.50 5.21 9.24
N ASP A 189 -14.00 4.22 9.97
CA ASP A 189 -13.14 4.43 11.12
C ASP A 189 -11.68 4.27 10.68
N TYR A 190 -10.94 5.38 10.55
CA TYR A 190 -9.53 5.40 10.18
C TYR A 190 -8.67 5.10 11.41
N ILE A 191 -7.96 3.97 11.37
CA ILE A 191 -7.13 3.51 12.47
C ILE A 191 -5.78 4.23 12.41
N PRO A 192 -5.33 4.88 13.50
CA PRO A 192 -4.03 5.52 13.55
C PRO A 192 -2.88 4.54 13.25
N THR A 193 -1.84 5.02 12.54
CA THR A 193 -0.66 4.22 12.19
C THR A 193 0.11 3.72 13.41
N SER A 194 0.01 4.44 14.54
CA SER A 194 0.58 4.00 15.83
C SER A 194 -0.15 2.81 16.46
N ILE A 195 -1.39 2.52 16.04
CA ILE A 195 -2.17 1.37 16.52
C ILE A 195 -2.05 0.22 15.51
N TYR A 196 -2.19 0.51 14.23
CA TYR A 196 -2.06 -0.45 13.15
C TYR A 196 -0.96 0.03 12.20
N VAL A 197 0.29 -0.37 12.49
CA VAL A 197 1.44 0.06 11.71
C VAL A 197 1.37 -0.55 10.30
N PRO A 198 1.35 0.26 9.23
CA PRO A 198 1.32 -0.23 7.86
C PRO A 198 2.57 -1.01 7.48
N GLU A 199 2.51 -1.73 6.37
CA GLU A 199 3.70 -2.34 5.79
C GLU A 199 4.67 -1.27 5.27
N THR A 200 5.97 -1.60 5.26
CA THR A 200 7.00 -0.74 4.65
C THR A 200 6.65 -0.44 3.20
N GLY A 201 6.66 0.83 2.83
CA GLY A 201 6.28 1.28 1.50
C GLY A 201 4.76 1.29 1.21
N GLU A 202 3.90 1.08 2.21
CA GLU A 202 2.44 1.15 2.03
C GLU A 202 2.01 2.51 1.46
N ALA A 203 1.03 2.48 0.55
CA ALA A 203 0.45 3.64 -0.11
C ALA A 203 1.45 4.49 -0.94
N MET A 204 2.57 3.90 -1.36
CA MET A 204 3.53 4.49 -2.29
C MET A 204 3.59 3.67 -3.57
N SER A 205 3.92 4.33 -4.69
CA SER A 205 4.22 3.66 -5.95
C SER A 205 5.70 3.86 -6.30
N ALA A 206 6.32 2.80 -6.80
CA ALA A 206 7.66 2.83 -7.38
C ALA A 206 7.54 2.84 -8.91
N VAL A 207 8.37 3.62 -9.56
CA VAL A 207 8.45 3.68 -11.02
C VAL A 207 9.76 3.09 -11.48
N LEU A 208 9.67 1.97 -12.18
CA LEU A 208 10.80 1.27 -12.80
C LEU A 208 10.91 1.75 -14.25
N THR A 209 12.15 2.07 -14.69
CA THR A 209 12.41 2.50 -16.07
C THR A 209 13.57 1.75 -16.69
N SER A 210 13.67 1.85 -18.01
CA SER A 210 14.88 1.55 -18.76
C SER A 210 16.02 2.50 -18.35
N THR A 211 17.21 2.27 -18.92
CA THR A 211 18.39 3.13 -18.70
C THR A 211 18.45 4.35 -19.62
N ASP A 212 17.38 4.65 -20.35
CA ASP A 212 17.29 5.83 -21.21
C ASP A 212 17.30 7.12 -20.36
N ALA A 213 18.30 7.98 -20.60
CA ALA A 213 18.55 9.17 -19.79
C ALA A 213 17.41 10.19 -19.85
N ASP A 214 16.76 10.33 -21.01
CA ASP A 214 15.65 11.26 -21.19
C ASP A 214 14.41 10.79 -20.43
N ILE A 215 14.16 9.48 -20.42
CA ILE A 215 13.07 8.87 -19.66
C ILE A 215 13.32 9.03 -18.16
N ILE A 216 14.55 8.77 -17.71
CA ILE A 216 14.94 8.92 -16.31
C ILE A 216 14.74 10.38 -15.85
N ASP A 217 15.20 11.37 -16.63
CA ASP A 217 15.03 12.79 -16.29
C ASP A 217 13.56 13.15 -16.11
N MET A 218 12.72 12.78 -17.06
CA MET A 218 11.29 13.10 -16.99
C MET A 218 10.55 12.39 -15.85
N VAL A 219 10.83 11.11 -15.65
CA VAL A 219 10.18 10.31 -14.61
C VAL A 219 10.64 10.71 -13.22
N SER A 220 11.92 11.09 -13.05
CA SER A 220 12.47 11.53 -11.76
C SER A 220 11.74 12.74 -11.16
N ARG A 221 11.14 13.59 -12.01
CA ARG A 221 10.39 14.79 -11.58
C ARG A 221 9.14 14.49 -10.74
N VAL A 222 8.65 13.25 -10.74
CA VAL A 222 7.54 12.84 -9.86
C VAL A 222 8.01 12.10 -8.61
N SER A 223 9.34 11.99 -8.41
CA SER A 223 9.90 11.43 -7.19
C SER A 223 9.75 12.41 -6.03
N ASP A 224 9.33 11.89 -4.87
CA ASP A 224 9.18 12.66 -3.64
C ASP A 224 10.35 12.35 -2.70
N GLU A 225 11.15 13.36 -2.39
CA GLU A 225 12.35 13.20 -1.56
C GLU A 225 12.02 12.70 -0.15
N ASN A 226 10.91 13.16 0.43
CA ASN A 226 10.48 12.71 1.75
C ASN A 226 10.04 11.24 1.71
N ALA A 227 9.38 10.80 0.61
CA ALA A 227 9.06 9.40 0.41
C ALA A 227 10.31 8.52 0.33
N VAL A 228 11.35 8.96 -0.40
CA VAL A 228 12.64 8.25 -0.47
C VAL A 228 13.31 8.16 0.90
N LYS A 229 13.34 9.27 1.67
CA LYS A 229 13.88 9.27 3.04
C LYS A 229 13.11 8.31 3.95
N CYS A 230 11.77 8.35 3.88
CA CYS A 230 10.91 7.47 4.68
C CYS A 230 11.19 5.99 4.40
N ILE A 231 11.27 5.58 3.13
CA ILE A 231 11.57 4.19 2.76
C ILE A 231 12.92 3.72 3.30
N ASN A 232 13.96 4.55 3.21
CA ASN A 232 15.27 4.21 3.75
C ASN A 232 15.22 4.01 5.27
N ILE A 233 14.52 4.90 5.99
CA ILE A 233 14.35 4.83 7.44
C ILE A 233 13.54 3.59 7.85
N GLU A 234 12.46 3.29 7.13
CA GLU A 234 11.65 2.09 7.36
C GLU A 234 12.49 0.82 7.19
N SER A 235 13.27 0.75 6.10
CA SER A 235 14.16 -0.39 5.79
C SER A 235 15.23 -0.56 6.86
N ASP A 236 15.89 0.52 7.27
CA ASP A 236 16.89 0.50 8.34
C ASP A 236 16.28 0.06 9.66
N THR A 237 15.07 0.50 9.97
CA THR A 237 14.35 0.11 11.19
C THR A 237 14.05 -1.38 11.20
N ILE A 238 13.50 -1.91 10.11
CA ILE A 238 13.21 -3.34 9.94
C ILE A 238 14.51 -4.16 10.04
N GLN A 239 15.58 -3.74 9.35
CA GLN A 239 16.86 -4.45 9.39
C GLN A 239 17.43 -4.53 10.82
N ARG A 240 17.40 -3.44 11.58
CA ARG A 240 17.87 -3.43 12.97
C ARG A 240 17.05 -4.33 13.89
N LEU A 241 15.74 -4.39 13.67
CA LEU A 241 14.86 -5.28 14.44
C LEU A 241 15.09 -6.74 14.06
N ASN A 242 15.30 -7.05 12.79
CA ASN A 242 15.62 -8.40 12.32
C ASN A 242 16.94 -8.94 12.89
N VAL A 243 17.99 -8.12 12.95
CA VAL A 243 19.27 -8.49 13.58
C VAL A 243 19.10 -8.87 15.06
N ARG A 244 18.09 -8.33 15.74
CA ARG A 244 17.75 -8.67 17.13
C ARG A 244 16.86 -9.94 17.25
N GLY A 245 16.62 -10.66 16.16
CA GLY A 245 15.87 -11.92 16.14
C GLY A 245 14.35 -11.80 15.96
N TYR A 246 13.84 -10.61 15.67
CA TYR A 246 12.39 -10.36 15.48
C TYR A 246 11.96 -10.49 14.01
N MET A 247 12.31 -11.60 13.35
CA MET A 247 12.27 -11.69 11.89
C MET A 247 10.89 -11.76 11.24
N GLN A 248 9.82 -12.16 11.91
CA GLN A 248 8.65 -12.64 11.16
C GLN A 248 7.46 -11.70 11.06
N MET A 249 7.27 -10.75 11.93
CA MET A 249 6.13 -9.82 11.87
C MET A 249 6.51 -8.42 12.36
N THR A 250 7.57 -7.87 11.80
CA THR A 250 7.99 -6.50 12.09
C THR A 250 7.43 -5.56 11.03
N ARG A 251 6.89 -4.44 11.46
CA ARG A 251 6.42 -3.36 10.60
C ARG A 251 7.05 -2.04 11.05
N ALA A 252 7.36 -1.20 10.09
CA ALA A 252 7.81 0.16 10.36
C ALA A 252 7.22 1.10 9.32
N MET A 253 6.77 2.24 9.77
CA MET A 253 6.31 3.35 8.93
C MET A 253 6.96 4.64 9.39
N ALA A 254 7.57 5.36 8.46
CA ALA A 254 8.09 6.71 8.68
C ALA A 254 7.20 7.74 7.99
N SER A 255 7.02 8.89 8.60
CA SER A 255 6.39 10.06 7.99
C SER A 255 7.19 11.32 8.31
N ILE A 256 7.19 12.27 7.39
CA ILE A 256 7.85 13.58 7.56
C ILE A 256 6.80 14.65 7.31
N GLU A 257 6.54 15.45 8.33
CA GLU A 257 5.62 16.60 8.30
C GLU A 257 6.33 17.78 8.98
N ASP A 258 6.38 18.93 8.32
CA ASP A 258 7.00 20.16 8.84
C ASP A 258 8.40 19.92 9.44
N ASP A 259 9.26 19.19 8.72
CA ASP A 259 10.62 18.78 9.11
C ASP A 259 10.68 17.88 10.37
N VAL A 260 9.55 17.42 10.88
CA VAL A 260 9.49 16.45 11.95
C VAL A 260 9.37 15.05 11.35
N LEU A 261 10.37 14.21 11.63
CA LEU A 261 10.34 12.78 11.34
C LEU A 261 9.60 12.05 12.46
N ARG A 262 8.62 11.25 12.09
CA ARG A 262 7.97 10.29 12.98
C ARG A 262 8.19 8.87 12.46
N VAL A 263 8.49 7.95 13.36
CA VAL A 263 8.61 6.53 13.06
C VAL A 263 7.70 5.74 13.99
N ASP A 264 6.74 5.04 13.41
CA ASP A 264 5.89 4.06 14.10
C ASP A 264 6.43 2.67 13.75
N ALA A 265 6.73 1.85 14.76
CA ALA A 265 7.18 0.47 14.57
C ALA A 265 6.39 -0.50 15.44
N CYS A 266 6.18 -1.69 14.94
CA CYS A 266 5.50 -2.75 15.65
C CYS A 266 6.15 -4.11 15.39
N ILE A 267 6.21 -4.92 16.46
CA ILE A 267 6.59 -6.32 16.41
C ILE A 267 5.38 -7.12 16.84
N TYR A 268 4.91 -8.01 15.98
CA TYR A 268 3.85 -8.96 16.30
C TYR A 268 4.49 -10.29 16.70
N ASN A 269 4.12 -10.84 17.84
CA ASN A 269 4.60 -12.12 18.34
C ASN A 269 3.42 -12.90 18.91
N HIS A 270 3.19 -14.10 18.44
CA HIS A 270 2.13 -15.08 18.73
C HIS A 270 0.90 -14.60 19.54
N ASP A 271 1.08 -13.95 20.69
CA ASP A 271 -0.01 -13.52 21.56
C ASP A 271 0.01 -12.01 21.88
N LYS A 272 1.02 -11.27 21.43
CA LYS A 272 1.21 -9.86 21.79
C LYS A 272 1.77 -9.03 20.64
N SER A 273 1.40 -7.77 20.61
CA SER A 273 2.05 -6.77 19.77
C SER A 273 2.80 -5.76 20.64
N LEU A 274 4.03 -5.43 20.25
CA LEU A 274 4.82 -4.38 20.88
C LEU A 274 4.92 -3.20 19.92
N HIS A 275 4.34 -2.09 20.29
CA HIS A 275 4.35 -0.86 19.51
C HIS A 275 5.30 0.17 20.09
N ARG A 276 5.98 0.89 19.22
CA ARG A 276 6.80 2.05 19.57
C ARG A 276 6.63 3.15 18.54
N SER A 277 6.42 4.37 19.02
CA SER A 277 6.38 5.58 18.22
C SER A 277 7.40 6.56 18.73
N ASN A 278 8.28 7.04 17.86
CA ASN A 278 9.26 8.07 18.15
C ASN A 278 9.13 9.22 17.15
N SER A 279 9.49 10.43 17.58
CA SER A 279 9.57 11.59 16.70
C SER A 279 10.81 12.43 17.01
N GLY A 280 11.31 13.15 16.01
CA GLY A 280 12.48 14.01 16.15
C GLY A 280 12.81 14.75 14.85
N ASP A 281 13.95 15.43 14.82
CA ASP A 281 14.42 16.16 13.65
C ASP A 281 14.74 15.20 12.49
N VAL A 282 14.23 15.53 11.31
CA VAL A 282 14.48 14.79 10.06
C VAL A 282 15.96 14.69 9.70
N ASN A 283 16.78 15.68 10.10
CA ASN A 283 18.21 15.71 9.85
C ASN A 283 19.02 14.84 10.85
N SER A 284 18.36 14.31 11.89
CA SER A 284 18.98 13.45 12.89
C SER A 284 18.23 12.11 13.07
N PRO A 285 17.97 11.36 11.98
CA PRO A 285 17.06 10.19 12.01
C PRO A 285 17.56 9.07 12.94
N LYS A 286 18.87 8.97 13.19
CA LYS A 286 19.43 7.93 14.08
C LYS A 286 18.92 8.03 15.51
N THR A 287 18.58 9.22 16.00
CA THR A 287 18.05 9.43 17.34
C THR A 287 16.57 9.03 17.45
N VAL A 288 15.87 8.94 16.34
CA VAL A 288 14.46 8.57 16.28
C VAL A 288 14.29 7.04 16.21
N ILE A 289 15.29 6.34 15.64
CA ILE A 289 15.27 4.89 15.39
C ILE A 289 15.81 4.08 16.61
N THR A 290 16.42 4.73 17.60
CA THR A 290 16.95 4.05 18.80
C THR A 290 15.87 3.76 19.80
#